data_973eac3e73a750e36d0ceae3f6beb5ae
#
_entry.id   973eac3e73a750e36d0ceae3f6beb5ae
#
_cell.length_a   1.000
_cell.length_b   1.000
_cell.length_c   1.000
_cell.angle_alpha   90.00
_cell.angle_beta   90.00
_cell.angle_gamma   90.00
#
_symmetry.space_group_name_H-M   'P 1'
#
loop_
_entity.id
_entity.type
_entity.pdbx_description
1 polymer ?
#
loop_
_entity_poly.entity_id
_entity_poly.type
_entity_poly.pdbx_seq_one_letter_code
_entity_poly.pdbx_strand_id
1 'polypeptide(L)'
;MKFKLFQMFELELEIAGGKKEDFSIVGLINESISFKTKYLLQKVLKKIAEEKEQYINSEKELFTSLGAVEKDGNLVIENTLEDGSPNPAIQKLIEERTQLMNVEVDAGELDFKIEDFDFKSESIYPLFMLLAFE
;
A
#
# COMPACT_ATOMS: atom_id res chain seq x y z
N MET A 1 11.11 -8.48 6.38
CA MET A 1 9.65 -8.24 6.37
C MET A 1 9.15 -8.28 4.93
N LYS A 2 8.11 -9.05 4.71
CA LYS A 2 7.47 -9.18 3.40
C LYS A 2 6.01 -8.78 3.50
N PHE A 3 5.52 -8.09 2.46
CA PHE A 3 4.13 -7.71 2.37
C PHE A 3 3.66 -7.76 0.91
N LYS A 4 2.35 -7.88 0.72
CA LYS A 4 1.76 -7.79 -0.63
C LYS A 4 1.39 -6.35 -0.94
N LEU A 5 1.36 -5.99 -2.21
CA LEU A 5 1.05 -4.61 -2.62
C LEU A 5 -0.30 -4.13 -2.05
N PHE A 6 -1.31 -5.00 -1.95
CA PHE A 6 -2.59 -4.57 -1.38
C PHE A 6 -2.49 -4.17 0.11
N GLN A 7 -1.45 -4.63 0.83
CA GLN A 7 -1.21 -4.29 2.22
C GLN A 7 -0.40 -3.00 2.40
N MET A 8 0.18 -2.50 1.33
CA MET A 8 1.13 -1.39 1.34
C MET A 8 0.57 -0.12 1.99
N PHE A 9 -0.64 0.27 1.61
CA PHE A 9 -1.25 1.51 2.11
C PHE A 9 -1.60 1.43 3.59
N GLU A 10 -2.13 0.30 4.03
CA GLU A 10 -2.43 0.04 5.44
C GLU A 10 -1.15 0.03 6.27
N LEU A 11 -0.11 -0.65 5.79
CA LEU A 11 1.18 -0.72 6.48
C LEU A 11 1.82 0.67 6.58
N GLU A 12 1.77 1.46 5.52
CA GLU A 12 2.25 2.85 5.53
C GLU A 12 1.54 3.67 6.60
N LEU A 13 0.23 3.55 6.67
CA LEU A 13 -0.58 4.27 7.64
C LEU A 13 -0.22 3.88 9.08
N GLU A 14 -0.03 2.59 9.35
CA GLU A 14 0.37 2.13 10.67
C GLU A 14 1.76 2.60 11.08
N ILE A 15 2.70 2.67 10.15
CA ILE A 15 4.07 3.10 10.45
C ILE A 15 4.18 4.62 10.51
N ALA A 16 3.69 5.32 9.51
CA ALA A 16 3.86 6.77 9.38
C ALA A 16 2.81 7.59 10.13
N GLY A 17 1.63 7.00 10.33
CA GLY A 17 0.49 7.71 10.91
C GLY A 17 -0.35 8.42 9.87
N GLY A 18 -1.48 8.94 10.28
CA GLY A 18 -2.41 9.65 9.43
C GLY A 18 -3.85 9.43 9.84
N LYS A 19 -4.78 9.75 8.93
CA LYS A 19 -6.21 9.56 9.17
C LYS A 19 -6.74 8.37 8.39
N LYS A 20 -7.53 7.55 9.06
CA LYS A 20 -8.31 6.48 8.45
C LYS A 20 -9.77 6.69 8.88
N GLU A 21 -10.62 7.09 7.94
CA GLU A 21 -12.01 7.47 8.22
C GLU A 21 -12.05 8.59 9.27
N ASP A 22 -12.68 8.34 10.44
CA ASP A 22 -12.76 9.30 11.54
C ASP A 22 -11.63 9.14 12.57
N PHE A 23 -10.74 8.20 12.36
CA PHE A 23 -9.66 7.88 13.30
C PHE A 23 -8.34 8.52 12.87
N SER A 24 -7.62 9.06 13.86
CA SER A 24 -6.23 9.48 13.70
C SER A 24 -5.32 8.38 14.24
N ILE A 25 -4.36 7.94 13.43
CA ILE A 25 -3.34 6.98 13.81
C ILE A 25 -2.04 7.75 14.03
N VAL A 26 -1.44 7.60 15.21
CA VAL A 26 -0.19 8.29 15.56
C VAL A 26 0.94 7.87 14.64
N GLY A 27 1.06 6.58 14.36
CA GLY A 27 2.14 5.98 13.61
C GLY A 27 3.26 5.48 14.50
N LEU A 28 3.72 4.27 14.23
CA LEU A 28 4.79 3.64 15.00
C LEU A 28 6.04 4.49 15.10
N ILE A 29 6.39 5.18 14.02
CA ILE A 29 7.61 6.01 13.95
C ILE A 29 7.54 7.21 14.91
N ASN A 30 6.36 7.59 15.34
CA ASN A 30 6.11 8.69 16.25
C ASN A 30 5.92 8.24 17.71
N GLU A 31 5.95 6.93 17.94
CA GLU A 31 5.89 6.36 19.28
C GLU A 31 7.26 6.48 19.99
N SER A 32 7.28 6.17 21.29
CA SER A 32 8.50 6.18 22.09
C SER A 32 9.34 4.93 21.76
N ILE A 33 10.24 5.09 20.79
CA ILE A 33 11.09 4.00 20.28
C ILE A 33 12.55 4.49 20.16
N SER A 34 13.49 3.55 20.12
CA SER A 34 14.91 3.87 19.96
C SER A 34 15.22 4.41 18.55
N PHE A 35 16.35 5.10 18.39
CA PHE A 35 16.81 5.55 17.08
C PHE A 35 17.05 4.39 16.12
N LYS A 36 17.52 3.25 16.62
CA LYS A 36 17.71 2.04 15.79
C LYS A 36 16.38 1.56 15.22
N THR A 37 15.35 1.45 16.06
CA THR A 37 14.02 1.02 15.64
C THR A 37 13.42 2.02 14.64
N LYS A 38 13.56 3.31 14.93
CA LYS A 38 13.11 4.37 14.03
C LYS A 38 13.79 4.27 12.66
N TYR A 39 15.10 4.05 12.63
CA TYR A 39 15.86 3.87 11.40
C TYR A 39 15.35 2.68 10.59
N LEU A 40 15.07 1.55 11.25
CA LEU A 40 14.53 0.36 10.57
C LEU A 40 13.14 0.62 10.01
N LEU A 41 12.29 1.33 10.73
CA LEU A 41 10.97 1.73 10.23
C LEU A 41 11.07 2.66 9.03
N GLN A 42 12.04 3.58 9.04
CA GLN A 42 12.30 4.47 7.89
C GLN A 42 12.71 3.68 6.64
N LYS A 43 13.45 2.59 6.79
CA LYS A 43 13.78 1.69 5.67
C LYS A 43 12.53 1.06 5.07
N VAL A 44 11.60 0.63 5.91
CA VAL A 44 10.32 0.07 5.44
C VAL A 44 9.54 1.15 4.69
N LEU A 45 9.43 2.36 5.24
CA LEU A 45 8.73 3.48 4.62
C LEU A 45 9.35 3.86 3.26
N LYS A 46 10.68 3.85 3.17
CA LYS A 46 11.37 4.11 1.91
C LYS A 46 11.02 3.07 0.86
N LYS A 47 11.01 1.79 1.23
CA LYS A 47 10.62 0.71 0.33
C LYS A 47 9.17 0.86 -0.12
N ILE A 48 8.29 1.19 0.80
CA ILE A 48 6.88 1.47 0.48
C ILE A 48 6.75 2.62 -0.53
N ALA A 49 7.49 3.72 -0.32
CA ALA A 49 7.47 4.86 -1.23
C ALA A 49 7.91 4.48 -2.65
N GLU A 50 8.97 3.69 -2.77
CA GLU A 50 9.46 3.19 -4.06
C GLU A 50 8.42 2.32 -4.76
N GLU A 51 7.83 1.36 -4.04
CA GLU A 51 6.82 0.45 -4.59
C GLU A 51 5.53 1.18 -4.95
N LYS A 52 5.15 2.17 -4.17
CA LYS A 52 3.98 3.00 -4.41
C LYS A 52 4.11 3.78 -5.71
N GLU A 53 5.29 4.36 -5.96
CA GLU A 53 5.57 5.06 -7.22
C GLU A 53 5.51 4.12 -8.42
N GLN A 54 6.12 2.94 -8.31
CA GLN A 54 6.07 1.92 -9.36
C GLN A 54 4.64 1.45 -9.62
N TYR A 55 3.86 1.24 -8.55
CA TYR A 55 2.47 0.84 -8.66
C TYR A 55 1.64 1.89 -9.42
N ILE A 56 1.78 3.16 -9.06
CA ILE A 56 1.07 4.27 -9.72
C ILE A 56 1.41 4.32 -11.21
N ASN A 57 2.69 4.18 -11.55
CA ASN A 57 3.14 4.19 -12.95
C ASN A 57 2.61 2.97 -13.72
N SER A 58 2.65 1.80 -13.11
CA SER A 58 2.12 0.57 -13.72
C SER A 58 0.61 0.66 -13.95
N GLU A 59 -0.12 1.23 -13.00
CA GLU A 59 -1.56 1.45 -13.14
C GLU A 59 -1.87 2.40 -14.29
N LYS A 60 -1.12 3.50 -14.43
CA LYS A 60 -1.29 4.43 -15.56
C LYS A 60 -1.04 3.75 -16.89
N GLU A 61 0.01 2.94 -16.99
CA GLU A 61 0.31 2.19 -18.21
C GLU A 61 -0.81 1.21 -18.55
N LEU A 62 -1.35 0.52 -17.54
CA LEU A 62 -2.46 -0.40 -17.71
C LEU A 62 -3.70 0.31 -18.23
N PHE A 63 -4.09 1.43 -17.62
CA PHE A 63 -5.22 2.24 -18.07
C PHE A 63 -5.05 2.68 -19.52
N THR A 64 -3.88 3.20 -19.87
CA THR A 64 -3.56 3.65 -21.21
C THR A 64 -3.65 2.49 -22.22
N SER A 65 -3.12 1.33 -21.88
CA SER A 65 -3.16 0.14 -22.76
C SER A 65 -4.57 -0.38 -23.00
N LEU A 66 -5.49 -0.11 -22.06
CA LEU A 66 -6.90 -0.50 -22.15
C LEU A 66 -7.80 0.58 -22.80
N GLY A 67 -7.21 1.63 -23.35
CA GLY A 67 -7.95 2.66 -24.07
C GLY A 67 -8.57 3.72 -23.16
N ALA A 68 -8.00 3.97 -21.97
CA ALA A 68 -8.48 5.02 -21.10
C ALA A 68 -8.38 6.40 -21.78
N VAL A 69 -9.37 7.24 -21.48
CA VAL A 69 -9.41 8.63 -21.92
C VAL A 69 -9.26 9.55 -20.72
N GLU A 70 -8.68 10.72 -20.94
CA GLU A 70 -8.51 11.72 -19.89
C GLU A 70 -9.80 12.51 -19.71
N LYS A 71 -10.31 12.56 -18.48
CA LYS A 71 -11.44 13.40 -18.09
C LYS A 71 -11.08 14.11 -16.79
N ASP A 72 -11.10 15.43 -16.78
CA ASP A 72 -10.80 16.27 -15.63
C ASP A 72 -9.47 15.91 -14.95
N GLY A 73 -8.44 15.61 -15.75
CA GLY A 73 -7.11 15.25 -15.27
C GLY A 73 -6.95 13.79 -14.86
N ASN A 74 -7.99 12.97 -14.96
CA ASN A 74 -7.97 11.56 -14.59
C ASN A 74 -8.14 10.64 -15.79
N LEU A 75 -7.46 9.51 -15.78
CA LEU A 75 -7.66 8.46 -16.79
C LEU A 75 -8.90 7.65 -16.42
N VAL A 76 -9.81 7.53 -17.37
CA VAL A 76 -11.10 6.84 -17.17
C VAL A 76 -11.31 5.81 -18.27
N ILE A 77 -11.75 4.62 -17.88
CA ILE A 77 -12.23 3.59 -18.81
C ILE A 77 -13.74 3.55 -18.69
N GLU A 78 -14.43 3.76 -19.82
CA GLU A 78 -15.89 3.75 -19.84
C GLU A 78 -16.41 2.34 -19.51
N ASN A 79 -17.48 2.27 -18.70
CA ASN A 79 -18.09 0.99 -18.31
C ASN A 79 -18.78 0.29 -19.46
N THR A 80 -19.28 1.06 -20.44
CA THR A 80 -20.01 0.54 -21.59
C THR A 80 -19.42 1.05 -22.89
N LEU A 81 -19.56 0.26 -23.96
CA LEU A 81 -19.22 0.68 -25.32
C LEU A 81 -20.34 1.58 -25.88
N GLU A 82 -20.09 2.19 -27.06
CA GLU A 82 -21.07 3.08 -27.73
C GLU A 82 -22.42 2.40 -28.00
N ASP A 83 -22.40 1.08 -28.21
CA ASP A 83 -23.61 0.29 -28.45
C ASP A 83 -24.37 -0.09 -27.17
N GLY A 84 -23.88 0.35 -25.99
CA GLY A 84 -24.46 0.05 -24.69
C GLY A 84 -24.05 -1.28 -24.08
N SER A 85 -23.24 -2.09 -24.77
CA SER A 85 -22.75 -3.35 -24.25
C SER A 85 -21.63 -3.11 -23.21
N PRO A 86 -21.42 -4.07 -22.26
CA PRO A 86 -20.32 -3.95 -21.30
C PRO A 86 -18.97 -3.84 -22.00
N ASN A 87 -18.10 -2.94 -21.49
CA ASN A 87 -16.76 -2.79 -22.02
C ASN A 87 -15.86 -3.92 -21.48
N PRO A 88 -15.31 -4.80 -22.34
CA PRO A 88 -14.45 -5.90 -21.91
C PRO A 88 -13.15 -5.43 -21.24
N ALA A 89 -12.72 -4.19 -21.48
CA ALA A 89 -11.53 -3.62 -20.85
C ALA A 89 -11.70 -3.53 -19.33
N ILE A 90 -12.92 -3.38 -18.80
CA ILE A 90 -13.17 -3.33 -17.36
C ILE A 90 -12.80 -4.66 -16.71
N GLN A 91 -13.20 -5.80 -17.30
CA GLN A 91 -12.84 -7.11 -16.78
C GLN A 91 -11.32 -7.33 -16.81
N LYS A 92 -10.68 -6.92 -17.88
CA LYS A 92 -9.23 -7.01 -18.02
C LYS A 92 -8.52 -6.15 -16.97
N LEU A 93 -9.02 -4.95 -16.71
CA LEU A 93 -8.51 -4.06 -15.66
C LEU A 93 -8.57 -4.74 -14.29
N ILE A 94 -9.72 -5.32 -13.95
CA ILE A 94 -9.91 -6.00 -12.67
C ILE A 94 -8.92 -7.17 -12.53
N GLU A 95 -8.77 -8.00 -13.54
CA GLU A 95 -7.86 -9.14 -13.53
C GLU A 95 -6.40 -8.72 -13.33
N GLU A 96 -5.93 -7.75 -14.12
CA GLU A 96 -4.55 -7.28 -14.05
C GLU A 96 -4.25 -6.58 -12.74
N ARG A 97 -5.16 -5.75 -12.24
CA ARG A 97 -5.00 -5.09 -10.94
C ARG A 97 -4.95 -6.09 -9.80
N THR A 98 -5.80 -7.13 -9.84
CA THR A 98 -5.81 -8.18 -8.82
C THR A 98 -4.48 -8.92 -8.79
N GLN A 99 -3.92 -9.25 -9.95
CA GLN A 99 -2.61 -9.88 -10.04
C GLN A 99 -1.52 -8.98 -9.47
N LEU A 100 -1.52 -7.71 -9.83
CA LEU A 100 -0.54 -6.73 -9.34
C LEU A 100 -0.63 -6.57 -7.82
N MET A 101 -1.83 -6.47 -7.28
CA MET A 101 -2.06 -6.30 -5.83
C MET A 101 -1.58 -7.49 -5.01
N ASN A 102 -1.42 -8.67 -5.62
CA ASN A 102 -0.92 -9.86 -4.95
C ASN A 102 0.60 -10.07 -5.08
N VAL A 103 1.30 -9.16 -5.75
CA VAL A 103 2.77 -9.20 -5.83
C VAL A 103 3.35 -9.01 -4.43
N GLU A 104 4.28 -9.90 -4.06
CA GLU A 104 4.98 -9.82 -2.78
C GLU A 104 6.18 -8.88 -2.89
N VAL A 105 6.32 -8.02 -1.91
CA VAL A 105 7.44 -7.08 -1.78
C VAL A 105 8.26 -7.47 -0.56
N ASP A 106 9.58 -7.56 -0.73
CA ASP A 106 10.50 -7.82 0.36
C ASP A 106 11.20 -6.52 0.76
N ALA A 107 10.93 -6.04 1.97
CA ALA A 107 11.58 -4.86 2.53
C ALA A 107 12.95 -5.17 3.16
N GLY A 108 13.41 -6.42 3.05
CA GLY A 108 14.65 -6.88 3.63
C GLY A 108 14.47 -7.57 4.98
N GLU A 109 15.55 -8.17 5.47
CA GLU A 109 15.57 -8.76 6.80
C GLU A 109 15.73 -7.63 7.83
N LEU A 110 14.67 -7.39 8.59
CA LEU A 110 14.63 -6.37 9.63
C LEU A 110 14.44 -7.06 10.97
N ASP A 111 15.40 -6.87 11.87
CA ASP A 111 15.39 -7.50 13.18
C ASP A 111 14.58 -6.65 14.17
N PHE A 112 13.26 -6.72 14.03
CA PHE A 112 12.34 -6.13 15.00
C PHE A 112 12.07 -7.13 16.12
N LYS A 113 12.16 -6.65 17.37
CA LYS A 113 11.78 -7.40 18.56
C LYS A 113 10.58 -6.70 19.18
N ILE A 114 9.69 -7.48 19.76
CA ILE A 114 8.50 -6.92 20.40
C ILE A 114 8.87 -5.93 21.51
N GLU A 115 9.99 -6.17 22.20
CA GLU A 115 10.51 -5.30 23.26
C GLU A 115 10.99 -3.94 22.73
N ASP A 116 11.24 -3.82 21.41
CA ASP A 116 11.66 -2.55 20.80
C ASP A 116 10.53 -1.52 20.78
N PHE A 117 9.30 -1.95 21.05
CA PHE A 117 8.11 -1.11 20.96
C PHE A 117 7.41 -1.04 22.31
N ASP A 118 7.02 0.16 22.70
CA ASP A 118 6.21 0.42 23.89
C ASP A 118 4.78 0.71 23.45
N PHE A 119 4.03 -0.35 23.17
CA PHE A 119 2.65 -0.20 22.72
C PHE A 119 1.73 0.05 23.89
N LYS A 120 0.95 1.11 23.82
CA LYS A 120 -0.17 1.33 24.74
C LYS A 120 -1.32 0.37 24.43
N SER A 121 -1.42 -0.06 23.16
CA SER A 121 -2.38 -1.07 22.70
C SER A 121 -1.85 -1.73 21.44
N GLU A 122 -1.67 -3.05 21.45
CA GLU A 122 -1.21 -3.83 20.29
C GLU A 122 -2.22 -3.79 19.16
N SER A 123 -3.49 -3.52 19.44
CA SER A 123 -4.55 -3.47 18.42
C SER A 123 -4.46 -2.26 17.50
N ILE A 124 -3.63 -1.25 17.82
CA ILE A 124 -3.46 -0.05 17.00
C ILE A 124 -2.69 -0.32 15.72
N TYR A 125 -1.81 -1.33 15.73
CA TYR A 125 -0.92 -1.64 14.61
C TYR A 125 -0.99 -3.12 14.23
N PRO A 126 -2.19 -3.65 13.92
CA PRO A 126 -2.38 -5.09 13.74
C PRO A 126 -1.63 -5.66 12.55
N LEU A 127 -1.58 -4.94 11.42
CA LEU A 127 -0.89 -5.43 10.23
C LEU A 127 0.62 -5.45 10.43
N PHE A 128 1.19 -4.38 11.00
CA PHE A 128 2.61 -4.34 11.31
C PHE A 128 3.00 -5.49 12.25
N MET A 129 2.22 -5.71 13.31
CA MET A 129 2.47 -6.78 14.26
C MET A 129 2.47 -8.15 13.59
N LEU A 130 1.52 -8.37 12.69
CA LEU A 130 1.42 -9.63 11.94
C LEU A 130 2.65 -9.84 11.04
N LEU A 131 3.06 -8.83 10.30
CA LEU A 131 4.13 -8.94 9.30
C LEU A 131 5.53 -8.95 9.91
N ALA A 132 5.72 -8.23 11.01
CA ALA A 132 7.04 -8.08 11.62
C ALA A 132 7.42 -9.23 12.56
N PHE A 133 6.45 -9.92 13.14
CA PHE A 133 6.68 -10.90 14.21
C PHE A 133 6.17 -12.31 13.90
N GLU A 134 5.87 -12.60 12.65
CA GLU A 134 5.57 -13.97 12.21
C GLU A 134 6.70 -14.63 11.46
#